data_772ef79fb73eb7bb09290a2899fa5d83
#
_entry.id   772ef79fb73eb7bb09290a2899fa5d83
#
_cell.length_a   1.000
_cell.length_b   1.000
_cell.length_c   1.000
_cell.angle_alpha   90.00
_cell.angle_beta   90.00
_cell.angle_gamma   90.00
#
_symmetry.space_group_name_H-M   'P 1'
#
loop_
_entity.id
_entity.type
_entity.pdbx_description
1 polymer ?
#
loop_
_entity_poly.entity_id
_entity_poly.type
_entity_poly.pdbx_seq_one_letter_code
_entity_poly.pdbx_strand_id
1 'polypeptide(L)'
;MTTAAKPRNDRASSTREAILTAAERLFAEHGVYAVSNRQVSEAAGQGNNAAVGYHFGTKADLVRAIESKHRIPIEALREQMVARSTESSGLREWVACLVCPLTEHLEELGNPTWYARFAAQAMADPAYHDIITKGALASPSLVQVIKGIDRCLPDLPASVHTERNTMARNLLMHTCAEWERALADGGPGPRFGWREAASGLIDAIVGLWLAPVTPQDGKRRQ
;
A
#
# COMPACT_ATOMS: atom_id res chain seq x y z
N MET A 1 -8.63 -46.29 2.76
CA MET A 1 -8.97 -44.89 2.46
C MET A 1 -7.78 -44.31 1.71
N THR A 2 -7.89 -44.21 0.39
CA THR A 2 -6.79 -43.77 -0.48
C THR A 2 -6.86 -42.26 -0.61
N THR A 3 -5.91 -41.55 0.03
CA THR A 3 -5.76 -40.10 -0.11
C THR A 3 -5.27 -39.79 -1.53
N ALA A 4 -6.13 -39.27 -2.36
CA ALA A 4 -5.80 -38.85 -3.71
C ALA A 4 -4.71 -37.75 -3.64
N ALA A 5 -3.59 -38.00 -4.30
CA ALA A 5 -2.49 -37.04 -4.38
C ALA A 5 -2.95 -35.79 -5.15
N LYS A 6 -2.93 -34.61 -4.47
CA LYS A 6 -3.28 -33.31 -5.05
C LYS A 6 -2.44 -33.07 -6.32
N PRO A 7 -3.00 -32.56 -7.42
CA PRO A 7 -2.27 -32.34 -8.66
C PRO A 7 -1.01 -31.50 -8.43
N ARG A 8 0.05 -31.77 -9.19
CA ARG A 8 1.37 -31.08 -9.05
C ARG A 8 1.26 -29.56 -9.18
N ASN A 9 0.32 -29.08 -9.97
CA ASN A 9 0.06 -27.64 -10.15
C ASN A 9 -0.55 -26.99 -8.90
N ASP A 10 -1.46 -27.70 -8.19
CA ASP A 10 -2.07 -27.20 -6.95
C ASP A 10 -1.06 -27.11 -5.80
N ARG A 11 -0.07 -28.02 -5.76
CA ARG A 11 1.01 -27.97 -4.75
C ARG A 11 1.95 -26.78 -4.99
N ALA A 12 2.32 -26.53 -6.24
CA ALA A 12 3.18 -25.41 -6.58
C ALA A 12 2.49 -24.06 -6.27
N SER A 13 1.19 -23.95 -6.57
CA SER A 13 0.39 -22.76 -6.24
C SER A 13 0.27 -22.55 -4.72
N SER A 14 -0.02 -23.62 -3.97
CA SER A 14 -0.11 -23.57 -2.50
C SER A 14 1.22 -23.19 -1.85
N THR A 15 2.34 -23.73 -2.33
CA THR A 15 3.69 -23.37 -1.86
C THR A 15 4.00 -21.91 -2.14
N ARG A 16 3.66 -21.43 -3.33
CA ARG A 16 3.88 -20.04 -3.73
C ARG A 16 3.12 -19.08 -2.81
N GLU A 17 1.86 -19.37 -2.50
CA GLU A 17 1.05 -18.56 -1.59
C GLU A 17 1.58 -18.59 -0.15
N ALA A 18 2.01 -19.75 0.35
CA ALA A 18 2.63 -19.86 1.66
C ALA A 18 3.90 -19.00 1.78
N ILE A 19 4.73 -18.96 0.73
CA ILE A 19 5.93 -18.11 0.68
C ILE A 19 5.54 -16.63 0.68
N LEU A 20 4.54 -16.21 -0.11
CA LEU A 20 4.06 -14.82 -0.13
C LEU A 20 3.60 -14.38 1.25
N THR A 21 2.75 -15.17 1.90
CA THR A 21 2.21 -14.85 3.24
C THR A 21 3.31 -14.78 4.29
N ALA A 22 4.25 -15.72 4.28
CA ALA A 22 5.38 -15.72 5.21
C ALA A 22 6.31 -14.51 4.99
N ALA A 23 6.59 -14.17 3.74
CA ALA A 23 7.43 -13.03 3.38
C ALA A 23 6.77 -11.71 3.78
N GLU A 24 5.49 -11.52 3.45
CA GLU A 24 4.72 -10.33 3.80
C GLU A 24 4.75 -10.06 5.30
N ARG A 25 4.48 -11.10 6.11
CA ARG A 25 4.54 -11.02 7.56
C ARG A 25 5.94 -10.64 8.05
N LEU A 26 6.97 -11.38 7.65
CA LEU A 26 8.34 -11.14 8.12
C LEU A 26 8.86 -9.76 7.69
N PHE A 27 8.54 -9.31 6.49
CA PHE A 27 8.92 -7.99 6.02
C PHE A 27 8.19 -6.88 6.77
N ALA A 28 6.92 -7.08 7.14
CA ALA A 28 6.18 -6.15 7.98
C ALA A 28 6.73 -6.03 9.40
N GLU A 29 7.17 -7.16 9.97
CA GLU A 29 7.67 -7.24 11.35
C GLU A 29 9.12 -6.77 11.51
N HIS A 30 9.99 -7.07 10.53
CA HIS A 30 11.44 -6.91 10.66
C HIS A 30 12.08 -6.02 9.60
N GLY A 31 11.32 -5.58 8.60
CA GLY A 31 11.82 -4.85 7.45
C GLY A 31 12.36 -5.77 6.35
N VAL A 32 12.28 -5.31 5.10
CA VAL A 32 12.66 -6.12 3.92
C VAL A 32 14.14 -6.48 3.91
N TYR A 33 15.00 -5.54 4.30
CA TYR A 33 16.46 -5.73 4.29
C TYR A 33 16.90 -6.83 5.29
N ALA A 34 16.35 -6.84 6.49
CA ALA A 34 16.79 -7.71 7.58
C ALA A 34 16.39 -9.20 7.38
N VAL A 35 15.41 -9.47 6.53
CA VAL A 35 14.87 -10.83 6.34
C VAL A 35 15.54 -11.51 5.15
N SER A 36 16.13 -12.69 5.36
CA SER A 36 16.73 -13.50 4.30
C SER A 36 15.70 -14.41 3.61
N ASN A 37 15.97 -14.81 2.37
CA ASN A 37 15.15 -15.80 1.65
C ASN A 37 15.07 -17.14 2.41
N ARG A 38 16.12 -17.50 3.16
CA ARG A 38 16.12 -18.69 4.01
C ARG A 38 15.06 -18.58 5.10
N GLN A 39 15.03 -17.48 5.86
CA GLN A 39 14.02 -17.25 6.90
C GLN A 39 12.59 -17.31 6.33
N VAL A 40 12.39 -16.75 5.14
CA VAL A 40 11.09 -16.83 4.45
C VAL A 40 10.74 -18.28 4.11
N SER A 41 11.68 -19.07 3.55
CA SER A 41 11.45 -20.49 3.24
C SER A 41 11.10 -21.30 4.49
N GLU A 42 11.84 -21.12 5.59
CA GLU A 42 11.60 -21.77 6.86
C GLU A 42 10.23 -21.41 7.44
N ALA A 43 9.88 -20.12 7.46
CA ALA A 43 8.58 -19.64 7.94
C ALA A 43 7.39 -20.10 7.07
N ALA A 44 7.63 -20.35 5.78
CA ALA A 44 6.64 -20.92 4.85
C ALA A 44 6.54 -22.46 4.96
N GLY A 45 7.25 -23.09 5.90
CA GLY A 45 7.25 -24.55 6.08
C GLY A 45 7.94 -25.30 4.94
N GLN A 46 8.82 -24.63 4.18
CA GLN A 46 9.54 -25.26 3.08
C GLN A 46 10.87 -25.83 3.57
N GLY A 47 11.05 -27.14 3.43
CA GLY A 47 12.32 -27.82 3.77
C GLY A 47 13.50 -27.44 2.86
N ASN A 48 13.24 -26.81 1.72
CA ASN A 48 14.26 -26.37 0.78
C ASN A 48 14.46 -24.84 0.89
N ASN A 49 15.63 -24.42 1.34
CA ASN A 49 16.03 -23.02 1.44
C ASN A 49 16.06 -22.28 0.09
N ALA A 50 16.10 -23.01 -1.03
CA ALA A 50 16.04 -22.45 -2.39
C ALA A 50 14.61 -22.20 -2.89
N ALA A 51 13.57 -22.51 -2.10
CA ALA A 51 12.17 -22.42 -2.54
C ALA A 51 11.79 -20.99 -2.97
N VAL A 52 12.21 -19.96 -2.25
CA VAL A 52 11.98 -18.56 -2.64
C VAL A 52 12.61 -18.25 -3.99
N GLY A 53 13.88 -18.62 -4.20
CA GLY A 53 14.58 -18.42 -5.47
C GLY A 53 13.92 -19.16 -6.63
N TYR A 54 13.45 -20.36 -6.40
CA TYR A 54 12.75 -21.16 -7.41
C TYR A 54 11.41 -20.56 -7.83
N HIS A 55 10.60 -20.06 -6.89
CA HIS A 55 9.26 -19.54 -7.15
C HIS A 55 9.22 -18.06 -7.58
N PHE A 56 10.19 -17.27 -7.15
CA PHE A 56 10.16 -15.80 -7.32
C PHE A 56 11.43 -15.24 -7.97
N GLY A 57 12.56 -15.95 -7.93
CA GLY A 57 13.83 -15.43 -8.41
C GLY A 57 14.51 -14.55 -7.36
N THR A 58 14.47 -13.24 -7.51
CA THR A 58 15.12 -12.29 -6.60
C THR A 58 14.19 -11.86 -5.45
N LYS A 59 14.79 -11.26 -4.40
CA LYS A 59 13.99 -10.64 -3.33
C LYS A 59 13.13 -9.48 -3.87
N ALA A 60 13.61 -8.73 -4.84
CA ALA A 60 12.84 -7.68 -5.49
C ALA A 60 11.61 -8.23 -6.23
N ASP A 61 11.72 -9.42 -6.85
CA ASP A 61 10.59 -10.07 -7.50
C ASP A 61 9.58 -10.59 -6.47
N LEU A 62 10.03 -11.05 -5.31
CA LEU A 62 9.15 -11.42 -4.19
C LEU A 62 8.40 -10.18 -3.66
N VAL A 63 9.08 -9.05 -3.47
CA VAL A 63 8.46 -7.77 -3.08
C VAL A 63 7.41 -7.33 -4.11
N ARG A 64 7.73 -7.40 -5.42
CA ARG A 64 6.75 -7.12 -6.49
C ARG A 64 5.55 -8.06 -6.46
N ALA A 65 5.76 -9.33 -6.17
CA ALA A 65 4.68 -10.30 -6.10
C ALA A 65 3.73 -10.03 -4.92
N ILE A 66 4.25 -9.62 -3.76
CA ILE A 66 3.43 -9.20 -2.61
C ILE A 66 2.67 -7.92 -2.97
N GLU A 67 3.35 -6.91 -3.51
CA GLU A 67 2.73 -5.66 -3.94
C GLU A 67 1.57 -5.93 -4.92
N SER A 68 1.81 -6.73 -5.95
CA SER A 68 0.80 -7.05 -6.97
C SER A 68 -0.40 -7.80 -6.41
N LYS A 69 -0.20 -8.69 -5.43
CA LYS A 69 -1.28 -9.41 -4.73
C LYS A 69 -2.31 -8.45 -4.13
N HIS A 70 -1.84 -7.35 -3.54
CA HIS A 70 -2.70 -6.36 -2.89
C HIS A 70 -3.12 -5.23 -3.83
N ARG A 71 -2.25 -4.80 -4.74
CA ARG A 71 -2.58 -3.76 -5.72
C ARG A 71 -3.77 -4.12 -6.60
N ILE A 72 -3.87 -5.37 -7.04
CA ILE A 72 -4.95 -5.81 -7.95
C ILE A 72 -6.34 -5.58 -7.32
N PRO A 73 -6.68 -6.07 -6.11
CA PRO A 73 -7.98 -5.80 -5.50
C PRO A 73 -8.17 -4.31 -5.16
N ILE A 74 -7.13 -3.61 -4.68
CA ILE A 74 -7.20 -2.16 -4.42
C ILE A 74 -7.55 -1.38 -5.69
N GLU A 75 -6.95 -1.76 -6.83
CA GLU A 75 -7.23 -1.12 -8.12
C GLU A 75 -8.67 -1.39 -8.57
N ALA A 76 -9.16 -2.61 -8.43
CA ALA A 76 -10.54 -2.94 -8.77
C ALA A 76 -11.56 -2.14 -7.95
N LEU A 77 -11.31 -1.92 -6.65
CA LEU A 77 -12.12 -1.04 -5.80
C LEU A 77 -12.07 0.41 -6.28
N ARG A 78 -10.87 0.90 -6.60
CA ARG A 78 -10.67 2.27 -7.10
C ARG A 78 -11.36 2.51 -8.43
N GLU A 79 -11.26 1.58 -9.38
CA GLU A 79 -11.96 1.64 -10.67
C GLU A 79 -13.46 1.80 -10.50
N GLN A 80 -14.07 1.04 -9.56
CA GLN A 80 -15.50 1.15 -9.28
C GLN A 80 -15.88 2.52 -8.70
N MET A 81 -15.05 3.10 -7.84
CA MET A 81 -15.29 4.43 -7.28
C MET A 81 -15.12 5.52 -8.35
N VAL A 82 -14.05 5.47 -9.13
CA VAL A 82 -13.76 6.42 -10.21
C VAL A 82 -14.86 6.39 -11.28
N ALA A 83 -15.42 5.22 -11.60
CA ALA A 83 -16.51 5.08 -12.55
C ALA A 83 -17.81 5.81 -12.11
N ARG A 84 -17.97 6.07 -10.79
CA ARG A 84 -19.11 6.83 -10.23
C ARG A 84 -18.81 8.34 -10.11
N SER A 85 -17.54 8.72 -10.23
CA SER A 85 -17.13 10.13 -10.15
C SER A 85 -17.39 10.84 -11.47
N THR A 86 -17.73 12.12 -11.39
CA THR A 86 -18.02 12.99 -12.54
C THR A 86 -17.06 14.18 -12.57
N GLU A 87 -17.13 14.97 -13.64
CA GLU A 87 -16.36 16.23 -13.71
C GLU A 87 -16.75 17.24 -12.63
N SER A 88 -17.97 17.13 -12.08
CA SER A 88 -18.45 17.96 -10.98
C SER A 88 -18.08 17.43 -9.59
N SER A 89 -17.43 16.27 -9.48
CA SER A 89 -16.98 15.72 -8.21
C SER A 89 -15.96 16.64 -7.54
N GLY A 90 -16.16 16.90 -6.25
CA GLY A 90 -15.31 17.77 -5.46
C GLY A 90 -14.01 17.10 -4.99
N LEU A 91 -13.10 17.92 -4.43
CA LEU A 91 -11.81 17.43 -3.90
C LEU A 91 -11.97 16.27 -2.93
N ARG A 92 -12.94 16.34 -2.01
CA ARG A 92 -13.19 15.28 -1.02
C ARG A 92 -13.54 13.94 -1.67
N GLU A 93 -14.33 13.95 -2.73
CA GLU A 93 -14.73 12.73 -3.44
C GLU A 93 -13.53 12.09 -4.14
N TRP A 94 -12.67 12.90 -4.77
CA TRP A 94 -11.45 12.41 -5.39
C TRP A 94 -10.45 11.87 -4.36
N VAL A 95 -10.31 12.53 -3.22
CA VAL A 95 -9.48 12.04 -2.10
C VAL A 95 -10.07 10.74 -1.53
N ALA A 96 -11.38 10.58 -1.48
CA ALA A 96 -12.00 9.31 -1.09
C ALA A 96 -11.61 8.17 -2.06
N CYS A 97 -11.55 8.42 -3.37
CA CYS A 97 -11.07 7.45 -4.37
C CYS A 97 -9.57 7.08 -4.18
N LEU A 98 -8.81 7.92 -3.49
CA LEU A 98 -7.42 7.61 -3.11
C LEU A 98 -7.37 6.73 -1.85
N VAL A 99 -8.16 7.06 -0.83
CA VAL A 99 -8.08 6.49 0.53
C VAL A 99 -8.89 5.21 0.67
N CYS A 100 -10.18 5.23 0.30
CA CYS A 100 -11.11 4.14 0.59
C CYS A 100 -10.69 2.79 0.00
N PRO A 101 -10.16 2.69 -1.24
CA PRO A 101 -9.77 1.38 -1.78
C PRO A 101 -8.73 0.64 -0.94
N LEU A 102 -7.79 1.37 -0.33
CA LEU A 102 -6.80 0.76 0.56
C LEU A 102 -7.44 0.34 1.90
N THR A 103 -8.22 1.22 2.52
CA THR A 103 -8.83 0.92 3.82
C THR A 103 -9.90 -0.17 3.75
N GLU A 104 -10.70 -0.22 2.68
CA GLU A 104 -11.65 -1.29 2.42
C GLU A 104 -10.93 -2.63 2.20
N HIS A 105 -9.84 -2.63 1.43
CA HIS A 105 -9.02 -3.83 1.25
C HIS A 105 -8.42 -4.33 2.57
N LEU A 106 -7.92 -3.44 3.43
CA LEU A 106 -7.40 -3.81 4.75
C LEU A 106 -8.50 -4.36 5.68
N GLU A 107 -9.72 -3.82 5.58
CA GLU A 107 -10.90 -4.34 6.30
C GLU A 107 -11.26 -5.76 5.83
N GLU A 108 -11.26 -6.00 4.51
CA GLU A 108 -11.55 -7.31 3.92
C GLU A 108 -10.50 -8.38 4.26
N LEU A 109 -9.23 -8.00 4.40
CA LEU A 109 -8.17 -8.92 4.83
C LEU A 109 -8.37 -9.42 6.27
N GLY A 110 -9.07 -8.64 7.09
CA GLY A 110 -9.32 -8.96 8.50
C GLY A 110 -8.13 -8.67 9.40
N ASN A 111 -8.07 -9.37 10.54
CA ASN A 111 -7.01 -9.21 11.53
C ASN A 111 -6.55 -10.61 12.02
N PRO A 112 -5.25 -10.91 11.99
CA PRO A 112 -4.13 -10.01 11.64
C PRO A 112 -3.92 -9.85 10.13
N THR A 113 -3.45 -8.66 9.73
CA THR A 113 -2.93 -8.38 8.39
C THR A 113 -1.55 -7.71 8.49
N TRP A 114 -0.79 -7.67 7.41
CA TRP A 114 0.60 -7.17 7.40
C TRP A 114 0.90 -6.23 6.22
N TYR A 115 -0.06 -6.06 5.31
CA TYR A 115 0.20 -5.36 4.04
C TYR A 115 0.57 -3.90 4.21
N ALA A 116 -0.13 -3.14 5.07
CA ALA A 116 0.17 -1.73 5.26
C ALA A 116 1.57 -1.51 5.86
N ARG A 117 1.95 -2.33 6.86
CA ARG A 117 3.30 -2.32 7.46
C ARG A 117 4.37 -2.74 6.46
N PHE A 118 4.12 -3.80 5.69
CA PHE A 118 5.01 -4.23 4.61
C PHE A 118 5.25 -3.10 3.59
N ALA A 119 4.17 -2.48 3.10
CA ALA A 119 4.27 -1.41 2.11
C ALA A 119 5.02 -0.18 2.65
N ALA A 120 4.78 0.21 3.91
CA ALA A 120 5.51 1.29 4.58
C ALA A 120 7.01 0.97 4.71
N GLN A 121 7.37 -0.25 5.08
CA GLN A 121 8.77 -0.71 5.16
C GLN A 121 9.44 -0.71 3.78
N ALA A 122 8.77 -1.24 2.75
CA ALA A 122 9.30 -1.27 1.39
C ALA A 122 9.44 0.14 0.79
N MET A 123 8.53 1.07 1.12
CA MET A 123 8.64 2.48 0.73
C MET A 123 9.82 3.20 1.39
N ALA A 124 10.19 2.84 2.61
CA ALA A 124 11.32 3.43 3.33
C ALA A 124 12.68 2.92 2.84
N ASP A 125 12.72 1.75 2.18
CA ASP A 125 13.96 1.14 1.68
C ASP A 125 14.26 1.61 0.26
N PRO A 126 15.42 2.27 0.00
CA PRO A 126 15.78 2.77 -1.33
C PRO A 126 15.77 1.69 -2.43
N ALA A 127 16.04 0.42 -2.09
CA ALA A 127 16.08 -0.68 -3.05
C ALA A 127 14.68 -1.10 -3.54
N TYR A 128 13.63 -0.84 -2.74
CA TYR A 128 12.26 -1.30 -3.00
C TYR A 128 11.26 -0.16 -3.14
N HIS A 129 11.64 1.08 -2.81
CA HIS A 129 10.80 2.28 -2.89
C HIS A 129 10.05 2.38 -4.22
N ASP A 130 10.77 2.22 -5.32
CA ASP A 130 10.22 2.34 -6.67
C ASP A 130 9.21 1.23 -7.00
N ILE A 131 9.32 0.06 -6.40
CA ILE A 131 8.37 -1.03 -6.62
C ILE A 131 6.97 -0.61 -6.12
N ILE A 132 6.90 -0.05 -4.93
CA ILE A 132 5.64 0.39 -4.34
C ILE A 132 5.12 1.66 -5.01
N THR A 133 5.97 2.68 -5.19
CA THR A 133 5.52 3.99 -5.64
C THR A 133 5.28 4.07 -7.14
N LYS A 134 6.16 3.49 -7.98
CA LYS A 134 5.99 3.49 -9.43
C LYS A 134 4.97 2.45 -9.89
N GLY A 135 4.87 1.30 -9.20
CA GLY A 135 3.84 0.31 -9.45
C GLY A 135 2.44 0.90 -9.30
N ALA A 136 2.22 1.70 -8.25
CA ALA A 136 0.96 2.41 -8.04
C ALA A 136 0.68 3.44 -9.16
N LEU A 137 1.67 4.23 -9.58
CA LEU A 137 1.52 5.24 -10.65
C LEU A 137 1.29 4.64 -12.04
N ALA A 138 1.55 3.35 -12.24
CA ALA A 138 1.19 2.65 -13.49
C ALA A 138 -0.31 2.32 -13.58
N SER A 139 -1.08 2.55 -12.50
CA SER A 139 -2.52 2.30 -12.44
C SER A 139 -3.30 3.41 -13.17
N PRO A 140 -4.12 3.08 -14.18
CA PRO A 140 -4.92 4.07 -14.90
C PRO A 140 -5.92 4.79 -14.00
N SER A 141 -6.53 4.09 -13.04
CA SER A 141 -7.51 4.70 -12.14
C SER A 141 -6.84 5.67 -11.16
N LEU A 142 -5.65 5.34 -10.65
CA LEU A 142 -4.91 6.29 -9.80
C LEU A 142 -4.52 7.56 -10.57
N VAL A 143 -4.12 7.43 -11.83
CA VAL A 143 -3.86 8.59 -12.70
C VAL A 143 -5.11 9.46 -12.85
N GLN A 144 -6.30 8.85 -12.98
CA GLN A 144 -7.56 9.60 -13.03
C GLN A 144 -7.88 10.31 -11.72
N VAL A 145 -7.63 9.65 -10.58
CA VAL A 145 -7.79 10.26 -9.25
C VAL A 145 -6.88 11.47 -9.10
N ILE A 146 -5.60 11.35 -9.44
CA ILE A 146 -4.65 12.47 -9.38
C ILE A 146 -5.13 13.64 -10.25
N LYS A 147 -5.53 13.39 -11.49
CA LYS A 147 -6.09 14.42 -12.37
C LYS A 147 -7.38 15.04 -11.81
N GLY A 148 -8.21 14.26 -11.13
CA GLY A 148 -9.41 14.73 -10.45
C GLY A 148 -9.09 15.67 -9.29
N ILE A 149 -8.12 15.30 -8.45
CA ILE A 149 -7.60 16.15 -7.37
C ILE A 149 -7.05 17.44 -7.95
N ASP A 150 -6.18 17.36 -8.95
CA ASP A 150 -5.53 18.52 -9.57
C ASP A 150 -6.53 19.56 -10.09
N ARG A 151 -7.63 19.10 -10.70
CA ARG A 151 -8.70 20.01 -11.18
C ARG A 151 -9.44 20.74 -10.06
N CYS A 152 -9.45 20.19 -8.86
CA CYS A 152 -10.13 20.78 -7.70
C CYS A 152 -9.24 21.73 -6.91
N LEU A 153 -7.93 21.76 -7.20
CA LEU A 153 -6.97 22.57 -6.46
C LEU A 153 -6.82 23.97 -7.06
N PRO A 154 -6.50 24.98 -6.23
CA PRO A 154 -6.03 26.25 -6.75
C PRO A 154 -4.71 26.07 -7.52
N ASP A 155 -4.33 27.07 -8.31
CA ASP A 155 -3.03 27.07 -8.99
C ASP A 155 -1.90 27.07 -7.96
N LEU A 156 -1.20 25.95 -7.86
CA LEU A 156 -0.12 25.71 -6.92
C LEU A 156 1.22 25.62 -7.67
N PRO A 157 2.31 26.16 -7.10
CA PRO A 157 3.64 25.93 -7.65
C PRO A 157 3.93 24.43 -7.76
N ALA A 158 4.56 23.99 -8.85
CA ALA A 158 4.84 22.58 -9.13
C ALA A 158 5.63 21.89 -8.01
N SER A 159 6.54 22.61 -7.33
CA SER A 159 7.28 22.10 -6.17
C SER A 159 6.34 21.78 -5.00
N VAL A 160 5.40 22.68 -4.68
CA VAL A 160 4.41 22.50 -3.61
C VAL A 160 3.49 21.33 -3.93
N HIS A 161 3.08 21.21 -5.19
CA HIS A 161 2.26 20.09 -5.66
C HIS A 161 2.98 18.75 -5.45
N THR A 162 4.25 18.65 -5.85
CA THR A 162 5.07 17.45 -5.67
C THR A 162 5.26 17.10 -4.18
N GLU A 163 5.52 18.10 -3.35
CA GLU A 163 5.66 17.92 -1.90
C GLU A 163 4.37 17.41 -1.27
N ARG A 164 3.22 18.01 -1.60
CA ARG A 164 1.91 17.59 -1.05
C ARG A 164 1.51 16.18 -1.50
N ASN A 165 1.81 15.82 -2.74
CA ASN A 165 1.62 14.45 -3.22
C ASN A 165 2.42 13.45 -2.37
N THR A 166 3.69 13.77 -2.07
CA THR A 166 4.54 12.94 -1.22
C THR A 166 4.00 12.86 0.21
N MET A 167 3.58 13.99 0.79
CA MET A 167 3.00 14.07 2.13
C MET A 167 1.70 13.27 2.22
N ALA A 168 0.78 13.41 1.25
CA ALA A 168 -0.49 12.70 1.22
C ALA A 168 -0.28 11.18 1.15
N ARG A 169 0.62 10.71 0.28
CA ARG A 169 1.00 9.30 0.19
C ARG A 169 1.57 8.79 1.52
N ASN A 170 2.50 9.51 2.11
CA ASN A 170 3.11 9.11 3.37
C ASN A 170 2.10 9.10 4.51
N LEU A 171 1.23 10.12 4.59
CA LEU A 171 0.17 10.18 5.57
C LEU A 171 -0.75 8.97 5.46
N LEU A 172 -1.21 8.63 4.25
CA LEU A 172 -2.06 7.47 4.02
C LEU A 172 -1.37 6.16 4.45
N MET A 173 -0.18 5.89 3.91
CA MET A 173 0.48 4.59 4.10
C MET A 173 0.96 4.39 5.52
N HIS A 174 1.60 5.39 6.13
CA HIS A 174 2.14 5.24 7.49
C HIS A 174 1.04 5.23 8.55
N THR A 175 -0.05 5.98 8.36
CA THR A 175 -1.19 5.92 9.27
C THR A 175 -1.87 4.55 9.23
N CYS A 176 -2.09 3.99 8.04
CA CYS A 176 -2.61 2.64 7.90
C CYS A 176 -1.68 1.59 8.55
N ALA A 177 -0.36 1.74 8.38
CA ALA A 177 0.63 0.83 8.98
C ALA A 177 0.62 0.90 10.53
N GLU A 178 0.48 2.10 11.11
CA GLU A 178 0.37 2.26 12.58
C GLU A 178 -0.92 1.64 13.11
N TRP A 179 -2.05 1.80 12.45
CA TRP A 179 -3.31 1.18 12.85
C TRP A 179 -3.27 -0.33 12.73
N GLU A 180 -2.70 -0.85 11.63
CA GLU A 180 -2.51 -2.28 11.44
C GLU A 180 -1.63 -2.88 12.54
N ARG A 181 -0.58 -2.18 12.96
CA ARG A 181 0.27 -2.57 14.10
C ARG A 181 -0.51 -2.57 15.40
N ALA A 182 -1.24 -1.51 15.69
CA ALA A 182 -2.03 -1.41 16.91
C ALA A 182 -3.07 -2.54 17.02
N LEU A 183 -3.73 -2.89 15.90
CA LEU A 183 -4.66 -4.02 15.84
C LEU A 183 -3.94 -5.36 16.08
N ALA A 184 -2.77 -5.57 15.51
CA ALA A 184 -1.99 -6.80 15.70
C ALA A 184 -1.53 -6.99 17.15
N ASP A 185 -1.20 -5.88 17.84
CA ASP A 185 -0.73 -5.88 19.24
C ASP A 185 -1.91 -5.92 20.25
N GLY A 186 -3.17 -6.03 19.78
CA GLY A 186 -4.37 -6.00 20.63
C GLY A 186 -4.63 -4.64 21.25
N GLY A 187 -3.98 -3.60 20.76
CA GLY A 187 -4.17 -2.21 21.16
C GLY A 187 -5.42 -1.59 20.52
N PRO A 188 -5.73 -0.34 20.88
CA PRO A 188 -6.81 0.38 20.24
C PRO A 188 -6.43 0.66 18.78
N GLY A 189 -7.02 -0.10 17.88
CA GLY A 189 -7.01 0.20 16.44
C GLY A 189 -7.76 1.51 16.15
N PRO A 190 -8.06 1.81 14.88
CA PRO A 190 -8.88 2.95 14.52
C PRO A 190 -10.18 2.91 15.34
N ARG A 191 -10.56 4.04 15.90
CA ARG A 191 -11.57 4.20 16.97
C ARG A 191 -12.90 3.47 16.70
N PHE A 192 -13.24 3.25 15.43
CA PHE A 192 -14.51 2.67 14.98
C PHE A 192 -14.35 1.75 13.75
N GLY A 193 -13.14 1.29 13.43
CA GLY A 193 -12.86 0.47 12.25
C GLY A 193 -12.26 1.26 11.08
N TRP A 194 -11.99 0.56 10.00
CA TRP A 194 -11.29 1.13 8.84
C TRP A 194 -12.10 2.19 8.09
N ARG A 195 -13.42 2.11 8.12
CA ARG A 195 -14.31 3.07 7.43
C ARG A 195 -14.25 4.46 8.07
N GLU A 196 -14.32 4.54 9.39
CA GLU A 196 -14.22 5.80 10.13
C GLU A 196 -12.79 6.34 10.08
N ALA A 197 -11.81 5.46 10.11
CA ALA A 197 -10.41 5.78 9.90
C ALA A 197 -10.19 6.43 8.53
N ALA A 198 -10.81 5.89 7.48
CA ALA A 198 -10.78 6.46 6.14
C ALA A 198 -11.34 7.90 6.12
N SER A 199 -12.44 8.16 6.83
CA SER A 199 -13.03 9.50 6.91
C SER A 199 -12.06 10.53 7.48
N GLY A 200 -11.37 10.18 8.59
CA GLY A 200 -10.35 11.05 9.19
C GLY A 200 -9.14 11.28 8.28
N LEU A 201 -8.69 10.26 7.56
CA LEU A 201 -7.62 10.40 6.57
C LEU A 201 -8.03 11.29 5.40
N ILE A 202 -9.27 11.15 4.91
CA ILE A 202 -9.80 12.01 3.84
C ILE A 202 -9.82 13.47 4.31
N ASP A 203 -10.30 13.74 5.53
CA ASP A 203 -10.31 15.10 6.10
C ASP A 203 -8.91 15.69 6.19
N ALA A 204 -7.95 14.91 6.69
CA ALA A 204 -6.55 15.34 6.83
C ALA A 204 -5.88 15.61 5.48
N ILE A 205 -6.09 14.74 4.48
CA ILE A 205 -5.52 14.90 3.14
C ILE A 205 -6.15 16.07 2.41
N VAL A 206 -7.46 16.29 2.53
CA VAL A 206 -8.14 17.47 1.99
C VAL A 206 -7.56 18.74 2.63
N GLY A 207 -7.41 18.77 3.95
CA GLY A 207 -6.79 19.89 4.66
C GLY A 207 -5.35 20.15 4.22
N LEU A 208 -4.56 19.11 4.01
CA LEU A 208 -3.19 19.19 3.48
C LEU A 208 -3.16 19.88 2.10
N TRP A 209 -4.08 19.50 1.19
CA TRP A 209 -4.15 20.08 -0.14
C TRP A 209 -4.62 21.53 -0.17
N LEU A 210 -5.50 21.91 0.76
CA LEU A 210 -6.05 23.26 0.87
C LEU A 210 -5.23 24.18 1.77
N ALA A 211 -4.17 23.67 2.42
CA ALA A 211 -3.32 24.48 3.28
C ALA A 211 -2.72 25.67 2.50
N PRO A 212 -2.60 26.86 3.10
CA PRO A 212 -1.96 28.00 2.45
C PRO A 212 -0.49 27.71 2.14
N VAL A 213 0.01 28.31 1.05
CA VAL A 213 1.44 28.25 0.72
C VAL A 213 2.12 29.43 1.38
N THR A 214 3.10 29.17 2.24
CA THR A 214 3.93 30.22 2.81
C THR A 214 4.80 30.82 1.70
N PRO A 215 4.74 32.14 1.44
CA PRO A 215 5.60 32.79 0.46
C PRO A 215 7.07 32.51 0.82
N GLN A 216 7.84 31.99 -0.13
CA GLN A 216 9.29 31.96 0.05
C GLN A 216 9.82 33.36 -0.11
N ASP A 217 10.22 33.99 1.01
CA ASP A 217 10.94 35.26 0.97
C ASP A 217 12.19 35.09 0.11
N GLY A 218 12.16 35.64 -1.10
CA GLY A 218 13.24 35.62 -2.07
C GLY A 218 14.44 36.49 -1.65
N LYS A 219 15.00 36.24 -0.46
CA LYS A 219 16.27 36.82 -0.02
C LYS A 219 17.04 35.85 0.89
N ARG A 220 17.73 34.88 0.29
CA ARG A 220 19.00 34.53 0.90
C ARG A 220 19.91 35.73 0.69
N ARG A 221 20.13 36.52 1.74
CA ARG A 221 21.20 37.53 1.77
C ARG A 221 22.51 36.81 1.49
N GLN A 222 23.18 37.29 0.45
CA GLN A 222 24.58 36.98 0.16
C GLN A 222 25.48 37.36 1.35
#